data_c47725d534c3f20076af544f8cca1a4c
#
_entry.id   c47725d534c3f20076af544f8cca1a4c
#
_cell.length_a   1.000
_cell.length_b   1.000
_cell.length_c   1.000
_cell.angle_alpha   90.00
_cell.angle_beta   90.00
_cell.angle_gamma   90.00
#
_symmetry.space_group_name_H-M   'P 1'
#
loop_
_entity.id
_entity.type
_entity.pdbx_description
1 polymer ?
#
loop_
_entity_poly.entity_id
_entity_poly.type
_entity_poly.pdbx_seq_one_letter_code
_entity_poly.pdbx_strand_id
1 'polypeptide(L)'
;AGSSPALGTPTAAALCGRSFLQTMSISHGTLVHAEPAKQARYDEAYMRMAAEWSQLSHCTRKKVGALIVKEGMIISDGYNGTPSGFANDCEDANGLTHWYVLHAEANAIMKVARSTNNALGGTLYLTHSPCKECSKLILQAGIKRLVYLDAYKDASGLELLANGGVNI
;
A
#
# COMPACT_ATOMS: atom_id res chain seq x y z
N ALA A 1 9.31 15.27 43.35
CA ALA A 1 8.77 16.22 42.37
C ALA A 1 9.75 16.28 41.20
N GLY A 2 9.42 15.71 40.07
CA GLY A 2 10.25 15.70 38.85
C GLY A 2 9.33 15.39 37.68
N SER A 3 8.89 16.43 37.01
CA SER A 3 8.06 16.38 35.81
C SER A 3 8.88 15.93 34.60
N SER A 4 8.46 14.83 33.97
CA SER A 4 8.94 14.42 32.65
C SER A 4 8.29 15.25 31.55
N PRO A 5 9.01 15.65 30.49
CA PRO A 5 8.42 16.33 29.36
C PRO A 5 7.79 15.32 28.39
N ALA A 6 6.59 15.67 27.91
CA ALA A 6 5.85 14.94 26.89
C ALA A 6 6.61 14.96 25.54
N LEU A 7 6.80 13.78 24.95
CA LEU A 7 7.31 13.62 23.58
C LEU A 7 6.15 13.93 22.59
N GLY A 8 6.32 15.03 21.87
CA GLY A 8 5.42 15.40 20.78
C GLY A 8 5.54 14.47 19.58
N THR A 9 4.41 14.02 19.07
CA THR A 9 4.29 13.25 17.82
C THR A 9 4.64 14.13 16.63
N PRO A 10 5.50 13.66 15.68
CA PRO A 10 5.78 14.42 14.47
C PRO A 10 4.60 14.32 13.49
N THR A 11 4.11 15.47 13.05
CA THR A 11 3.10 15.61 12.00
C THR A 11 3.70 15.27 10.63
N ALA A 12 2.91 14.62 9.78
CA ALA A 12 3.29 14.13 8.44
C ALA A 12 3.74 15.21 7.42
N ALA A 13 3.77 16.49 7.81
CA ALA A 13 4.13 17.61 6.94
C ALA A 13 5.63 17.93 6.86
N ALA A 14 6.51 17.21 7.57
CA ALA A 14 7.93 17.60 7.72
C ALA A 14 8.90 16.86 6.78
N LEU A 15 8.45 16.07 5.82
CA LEU A 15 9.33 15.28 4.93
C LEU A 15 9.51 15.86 3.52
N CYS A 16 9.04 17.09 3.27
CA CYS A 16 9.33 17.79 2.03
C CYS A 16 10.40 18.87 2.27
N GLY A 17 11.66 18.55 2.00
CA GLY A 17 12.74 19.55 1.92
C GLY A 17 13.90 19.38 2.90
N ARG A 18 14.82 18.46 2.64
CA ARG A 18 16.24 18.64 2.96
C ARG A 18 17.11 18.05 1.85
N SER A 19 17.79 18.97 1.16
CA SER A 19 18.91 18.73 0.26
C SER A 19 20.03 18.01 1.01
N PHE A 20 20.40 16.80 0.57
CA PHE A 20 21.62 16.14 0.97
C PHE A 20 22.50 15.99 -0.28
N LEU A 21 23.34 16.99 -0.54
CA LEU A 21 24.45 16.86 -1.47
C LEU A 21 25.54 16.04 -0.77
N GLN A 22 25.70 14.80 -1.18
CA GLN A 22 26.88 14.01 -0.85
C GLN A 22 27.50 13.51 -2.14
N THR A 23 28.64 14.10 -2.50
CA THR A 23 29.50 13.69 -3.61
C THR A 23 30.03 12.29 -3.36
N MET A 24 29.70 11.33 -4.24
CA MET A 24 30.30 10.00 -4.24
C MET A 24 31.11 9.78 -5.52
N SER A 25 32.36 9.44 -5.30
CA SER A 25 33.35 9.00 -6.27
C SER A 25 32.93 7.69 -6.95
N ILE A 26 33.07 7.61 -8.26
CA ILE A 26 32.75 6.44 -9.07
C ILE A 26 33.87 5.42 -8.95
N SER A 27 33.60 4.26 -8.37
CA SER A 27 34.43 3.06 -8.50
C SER A 27 33.62 1.95 -9.19
N HIS A 28 34.29 1.25 -10.13
CA HIS A 28 33.71 0.22 -11.01
C HIS A 28 33.12 -0.96 -10.22
N GLY A 29 31.88 -1.34 -10.56
CA GLY A 29 31.39 -2.70 -10.31
C GLY A 29 30.40 -2.91 -9.15
N THR A 30 29.64 -1.91 -8.70
CA THR A 30 28.61 -2.09 -7.67
C THR A 30 27.21 -2.02 -8.32
N LEU A 31 26.36 -3.01 -8.01
CA LEU A 31 24.93 -3.01 -8.34
C LEU A 31 24.33 -1.64 -8.00
N VAL A 32 23.91 -0.91 -9.03
CA VAL A 32 23.33 0.42 -8.88
C VAL A 32 21.97 0.25 -8.21
N HIS A 33 21.88 0.48 -6.90
CA HIS A 33 20.62 0.73 -6.26
C HIS A 33 19.96 1.91 -6.99
N ALA A 34 18.71 1.72 -7.43
CA ALA A 34 17.98 2.78 -8.11
C ALA A 34 18.07 4.06 -7.26
N GLU A 35 18.54 5.14 -7.86
CA GLU A 35 18.67 6.42 -7.14
C GLU A 35 17.35 6.76 -6.46
N PRO A 36 17.33 7.26 -5.23
CA PRO A 36 16.11 7.58 -4.49
C PRO A 36 15.12 8.44 -5.30
N ALA A 37 15.62 9.37 -6.11
CA ALA A 37 14.83 10.19 -7.01
C ALA A 37 14.12 9.38 -8.11
N LYS A 38 14.77 8.34 -8.63
CA LYS A 38 14.18 7.45 -9.65
C LYS A 38 13.06 6.60 -9.04
N GLN A 39 13.29 6.03 -7.84
CA GLN A 39 12.27 5.24 -7.14
C GLN A 39 11.04 6.09 -6.81
N ALA A 40 11.22 7.32 -6.31
CA ALA A 40 10.13 8.24 -6.00
C ALA A 40 9.23 8.52 -7.21
N ARG A 41 9.82 8.70 -8.41
CA ARG A 41 9.06 8.91 -9.66
C ARG A 41 8.22 7.68 -10.03
N TYR A 42 8.74 6.47 -9.81
CA TYR A 42 7.97 5.24 -10.03
C TYR A 42 6.85 5.10 -9.00
N ASP A 43 7.13 5.36 -7.72
CA ASP A 43 6.13 5.31 -6.65
C ASP A 43 4.96 6.25 -6.94
N GLU A 44 5.26 7.47 -7.39
CA GLU A 44 4.26 8.45 -7.79
C GLU A 44 3.43 7.96 -8.99
N ALA A 45 4.07 7.36 -9.99
CA ALA A 45 3.38 6.83 -11.16
C ALA A 45 2.46 5.65 -10.79
N TYR A 46 2.96 4.67 -10.02
CA TYR A 46 2.15 3.53 -9.57
C TYR A 46 1.02 3.96 -8.63
N MET A 47 1.24 4.98 -7.78
CA MET A 47 0.18 5.51 -6.93
C MET A 47 -0.94 6.19 -7.74
N ARG A 48 -0.60 6.96 -8.80
CA ARG A 48 -1.62 7.50 -9.72
C ARG A 48 -2.41 6.39 -10.40
N MET A 49 -1.75 5.32 -10.84
CA MET A 49 -2.46 4.17 -11.42
C MET A 49 -3.35 3.48 -10.39
N ALA A 50 -2.91 3.30 -9.14
CA ALA A 50 -3.76 2.75 -8.08
C ALA A 50 -4.99 3.64 -7.81
N ALA A 51 -4.82 4.97 -7.89
CA ALA A 51 -5.92 5.93 -7.75
C ALA A 51 -6.93 5.81 -8.90
N GLU A 52 -6.47 5.67 -10.14
CA GLU A 52 -7.36 5.39 -11.28
C GLU A 52 -8.10 4.06 -11.10
N TRP A 53 -7.40 3.01 -10.65
CA TRP A 53 -8.02 1.70 -10.39
C TRP A 53 -9.11 1.77 -9.32
N SER A 54 -8.95 2.66 -8.33
CA SER A 54 -9.98 2.86 -7.30
C SER A 54 -11.32 3.32 -7.86
N GLN A 55 -11.33 4.04 -9.00
CA GLN A 55 -12.55 4.54 -9.63
C GLN A 55 -13.44 3.44 -10.19
N LEU A 56 -12.88 2.26 -10.43
CA LEU A 56 -13.64 1.07 -10.85
C LEU A 56 -14.52 0.49 -9.72
N SER A 57 -14.26 0.89 -8.47
CA SER A 57 -15.08 0.46 -7.34
C SER A 57 -16.50 1.05 -7.41
N HIS A 58 -17.49 0.19 -7.17
CA HIS A 58 -18.89 0.59 -7.02
C HIS A 58 -19.25 1.01 -5.59
N CYS A 59 -18.33 0.82 -4.62
CA CYS A 59 -18.58 1.19 -3.23
C CYS A 59 -18.75 2.71 -3.09
N THR A 60 -19.74 3.13 -2.33
CA THR A 60 -20.10 4.56 -2.15
C THR A 60 -19.38 5.20 -0.98
N ARG A 61 -19.07 4.42 0.08
CA ARG A 61 -18.40 4.94 1.28
C ARG A 61 -16.96 5.29 1.05
N LYS A 62 -16.21 4.43 0.38
CA LYS A 62 -14.81 4.63 0.04
C LYS A 62 -14.43 3.79 -1.16
N LYS A 63 -13.77 4.40 -2.13
CA LYS A 63 -13.17 3.72 -3.27
C LYS A 63 -11.69 3.54 -3.01
N VAL A 64 -11.22 2.30 -3.01
CA VAL A 64 -9.82 1.96 -2.73
C VAL A 64 -9.25 1.18 -3.90
N GLY A 65 -8.05 1.55 -4.32
CA GLY A 65 -7.30 0.86 -5.37
C GLY A 65 -5.98 0.31 -4.85
N ALA A 66 -5.56 -0.80 -5.42
CA ALA A 66 -4.33 -1.52 -5.09
C ALA A 66 -3.59 -1.95 -6.34
N LEU A 67 -2.25 -1.85 -6.33
CA LEU A 67 -1.37 -2.46 -7.33
C LEU A 67 -0.26 -3.23 -6.63
N ILE A 68 0.06 -4.43 -7.13
CA ILE A 68 1.24 -5.18 -6.71
C ILE A 68 2.26 -5.09 -7.82
N VAL A 69 3.43 -4.55 -7.50
CA VAL A 69 4.56 -4.38 -8.42
C VAL A 69 5.73 -5.24 -7.96
N LYS A 70 6.31 -5.98 -8.88
CA LYS A 70 7.50 -6.81 -8.64
C LYS A 70 8.47 -6.65 -9.80
N GLU A 71 9.75 -6.38 -9.50
CA GLU A 71 10.80 -6.23 -10.51
C GLU A 71 10.42 -5.20 -11.62
N GLY A 72 9.75 -4.11 -11.21
CA GLY A 72 9.31 -3.06 -12.13
C GLY A 72 8.06 -3.39 -12.95
N MET A 73 7.47 -4.57 -12.78
CA MET A 73 6.25 -5.00 -13.48
C MET A 73 5.04 -4.96 -12.55
N ILE A 74 3.92 -4.45 -13.03
CA ILE A 74 2.62 -4.63 -12.35
C ILE A 74 2.20 -6.08 -12.57
N ILE A 75 2.19 -6.87 -11.50
CA ILE A 75 1.82 -8.28 -11.54
C ILE A 75 0.37 -8.54 -11.10
N SER A 76 -0.25 -7.56 -10.45
CA SER A 76 -1.65 -7.62 -10.06
C SER A 76 -2.19 -6.24 -9.73
N ASP A 77 -3.49 -6.14 -9.78
CA ASP A 77 -4.30 -4.97 -9.43
C ASP A 77 -5.51 -5.38 -8.59
N GLY A 78 -6.11 -4.42 -7.89
CA GLY A 78 -7.33 -4.63 -7.15
C GLY A 78 -8.07 -3.32 -6.86
N TYR A 79 -9.36 -3.42 -6.67
CA TYR A 79 -10.19 -2.38 -6.07
C TYR A 79 -11.21 -3.05 -5.15
N ASN A 80 -11.73 -2.30 -4.17
CA ASN A 80 -12.71 -2.86 -3.26
C ASN A 80 -14.07 -3.06 -3.95
N GLY A 81 -14.76 -4.14 -3.63
CA GLY A 81 -16.03 -4.49 -4.25
C GLY A 81 -16.56 -5.84 -3.83
N THR A 82 -17.75 -6.18 -4.29
CA THR A 82 -18.39 -7.48 -4.05
C THR A 82 -17.65 -8.59 -4.80
N PRO A 83 -17.76 -9.85 -4.36
CA PRO A 83 -17.21 -10.99 -5.08
C PRO A 83 -17.78 -11.11 -6.50
N SER A 84 -17.01 -11.67 -7.41
CA SER A 84 -17.44 -11.89 -8.80
C SER A 84 -18.73 -12.71 -8.84
N GLY A 85 -19.71 -12.22 -9.59
CA GLY A 85 -21.03 -12.84 -9.72
C GLY A 85 -22.08 -12.33 -8.73
N PHE A 86 -21.71 -11.50 -7.77
CA PHE A 86 -22.65 -10.80 -6.89
C PHE A 86 -23.12 -9.48 -7.53
N ALA A 87 -24.26 -8.95 -7.05
CA ALA A 87 -24.65 -7.59 -7.37
C ALA A 87 -23.58 -6.60 -6.89
N ASN A 88 -23.38 -5.51 -7.63
CA ASN A 88 -22.35 -4.50 -7.31
C ASN A 88 -22.80 -3.51 -6.22
N ASP A 89 -23.52 -4.01 -5.21
CA ASP A 89 -24.01 -3.23 -4.07
C ASP A 89 -23.08 -3.48 -2.87
N CYS A 90 -22.16 -2.57 -2.62
CA CYS A 90 -21.22 -2.70 -1.49
C CYS A 90 -21.86 -2.39 -0.15
N GLU A 91 -22.89 -1.57 -0.12
CA GLU A 91 -23.56 -1.09 1.09
C GLU A 91 -25.03 -1.49 1.14
N ASP A 92 -25.54 -1.74 2.33
CA ASP A 92 -26.95 -1.98 2.59
C ASP A 92 -27.77 -0.68 2.56
N ALA A 93 -29.10 -0.79 2.76
CA ALA A 93 -30.01 0.34 2.79
C ALA A 93 -29.70 1.38 3.90
N ASN A 94 -28.92 1.01 4.90
CA ASN A 94 -28.46 1.89 6.00
C ASN A 94 -27.07 2.48 5.71
N GLY A 95 -26.49 2.21 4.56
CA GLY A 95 -25.13 2.64 4.17
C GLY A 95 -24.01 1.88 4.88
N LEU A 96 -24.28 0.71 5.45
CA LEU A 96 -23.28 -0.16 6.05
C LEU A 96 -22.69 -1.09 4.99
N THR A 97 -21.37 -1.18 4.94
CA THR A 97 -20.68 -2.08 4.03
C THR A 97 -21.02 -3.54 4.35
N HIS A 98 -21.45 -4.30 3.35
CA HIS A 98 -21.72 -5.72 3.49
C HIS A 98 -20.45 -6.47 3.91
N TRP A 99 -20.60 -7.46 4.77
CA TRP A 99 -19.49 -8.23 5.33
C TRP A 99 -18.68 -9.00 4.26
N TYR A 100 -19.28 -9.31 3.11
CA TYR A 100 -18.65 -10.04 2.01
C TYR A 100 -17.90 -9.14 1.01
N VAL A 101 -17.91 -7.83 1.20
CA VAL A 101 -17.14 -6.90 0.34
C VAL A 101 -15.65 -7.14 0.56
N LEU A 102 -14.96 -7.41 -0.52
CA LEU A 102 -13.51 -7.59 -0.53
C LEU A 102 -12.80 -6.26 -0.57
N HIS A 103 -11.75 -6.11 0.22
CA HIS A 103 -10.87 -4.96 0.15
C HIS A 103 -9.95 -5.05 -1.07
N ALA A 104 -9.43 -3.90 -1.52
CA ALA A 104 -8.61 -3.79 -2.73
C ALA A 104 -7.35 -4.67 -2.64
N GLU A 105 -6.67 -4.68 -1.47
CA GLU A 105 -5.49 -5.49 -1.23
C GLU A 105 -5.81 -6.99 -1.28
N ALA A 106 -6.91 -7.41 -0.69
CA ALA A 106 -7.35 -8.81 -0.75
C ALA A 106 -7.62 -9.23 -2.19
N ASN A 107 -8.32 -8.41 -2.97
CA ASN A 107 -8.57 -8.66 -4.39
C ASN A 107 -7.26 -8.77 -5.19
N ALA A 108 -6.30 -7.87 -4.98
CA ALA A 108 -5.01 -7.91 -5.66
C ALA A 108 -4.23 -9.19 -5.31
N ILE A 109 -4.16 -9.56 -4.03
CA ILE A 109 -3.47 -10.77 -3.56
C ILE A 109 -4.15 -12.03 -4.12
N MET A 110 -5.48 -12.10 -4.11
CA MET A 110 -6.20 -13.26 -4.63
C MET A 110 -6.08 -13.41 -6.15
N LYS A 111 -5.94 -12.31 -6.91
CA LYS A 111 -5.61 -12.38 -8.34
C LYS A 111 -4.22 -12.97 -8.58
N VAL A 112 -3.22 -12.59 -7.76
CA VAL A 112 -1.88 -13.22 -7.81
C VAL A 112 -1.99 -14.72 -7.54
N ALA A 113 -2.74 -15.13 -6.51
CA ALA A 113 -2.91 -16.54 -6.15
C ALA A 113 -3.57 -17.39 -7.26
N ARG A 114 -4.29 -16.77 -8.19
CA ARG A 114 -4.90 -17.40 -9.37
C ARG A 114 -4.05 -17.32 -10.63
N SER A 115 -2.87 -16.74 -10.55
CA SER A 115 -1.93 -16.56 -11.67
C SER A 115 -0.69 -17.44 -11.50
N THR A 116 0.21 -17.38 -12.45
CA THR A 116 1.55 -17.98 -12.37
C THR A 116 2.55 -17.10 -11.62
N ASN A 117 2.17 -15.88 -11.23
CA ASN A 117 3.00 -14.94 -10.48
C ASN A 117 2.96 -15.24 -8.98
N ASN A 118 3.87 -14.60 -8.24
CA ASN A 118 3.84 -14.55 -6.79
C ASN A 118 4.23 -13.15 -6.31
N ALA A 119 3.67 -12.74 -5.17
CA ALA A 119 3.89 -11.42 -4.60
C ALA A 119 5.17 -11.32 -3.75
N LEU A 120 5.89 -12.43 -3.56
CA LEU A 120 7.09 -12.49 -2.70
C LEU A 120 8.12 -11.45 -3.12
N GLY A 121 8.52 -10.59 -2.19
CA GLY A 121 9.48 -9.50 -2.41
C GLY A 121 8.89 -8.27 -3.12
N GLY A 122 7.62 -8.30 -3.50
CA GLY A 122 6.95 -7.21 -4.21
C GLY A 122 6.67 -5.98 -3.35
N THR A 123 6.27 -4.90 -4.03
CA THR A 123 5.75 -3.65 -3.45
C THR A 123 4.24 -3.57 -3.69
N LEU A 124 3.49 -3.27 -2.64
CA LEU A 124 2.06 -2.98 -2.70
C LEU A 124 1.82 -1.48 -2.64
N TYR A 125 1.13 -0.95 -3.62
CA TYR A 125 0.66 0.44 -3.67
C TYR A 125 -0.83 0.46 -3.35
N LEU A 126 -1.23 1.26 -2.36
CA LEU A 126 -2.61 1.39 -1.89
C LEU A 126 -3.03 2.85 -1.83
N THR A 127 -4.22 3.17 -2.29
CA THR A 127 -4.77 4.52 -2.07
C THR A 127 -5.14 4.77 -0.61
N HIS A 128 -5.27 3.71 0.21
CA HIS A 128 -5.61 3.80 1.62
C HIS A 128 -4.89 2.71 2.42
N SER A 129 -4.27 3.05 3.56
CA SER A 129 -3.49 2.07 4.33
C SER A 129 -4.35 0.88 4.78
N PRO A 130 -3.76 -0.33 4.88
CA PRO A 130 -4.50 -1.56 5.09
C PRO A 130 -5.06 -1.67 6.51
N CYS A 131 -6.22 -2.33 6.64
CA CYS A 131 -6.75 -2.74 7.93
C CYS A 131 -5.98 -3.97 8.49
N LYS A 132 -6.22 -4.32 9.76
CA LYS A 132 -5.58 -5.48 10.43
C LYS A 132 -5.68 -6.78 9.63
N GLU A 133 -6.86 -7.06 9.09
CA GLU A 133 -7.11 -8.31 8.37
C GLU A 133 -6.30 -8.37 7.08
N CYS A 134 -6.29 -7.28 6.30
CA CYS A 134 -5.50 -7.21 5.08
C CYS A 134 -4.00 -7.19 5.35
N SER A 135 -3.55 -6.60 6.46
CA SER A 135 -2.14 -6.62 6.85
C SER A 135 -1.60 -8.04 7.07
N LYS A 136 -2.42 -8.93 7.63
CA LYS A 136 -2.07 -10.36 7.74
C LYS A 136 -1.87 -11.02 6.39
N LEU A 137 -2.75 -10.70 5.42
CA LEU A 137 -2.65 -11.23 4.06
C LEU A 137 -1.41 -10.69 3.34
N ILE A 138 -1.10 -9.41 3.52
CA ILE A 138 0.09 -8.76 2.95
C ILE A 138 1.38 -9.44 3.44
N LEU A 139 1.49 -9.69 4.75
CA LEU A 139 2.61 -10.43 5.33
C LEU A 139 2.71 -11.84 4.77
N GLN A 140 1.59 -12.57 4.76
CA GLN A 140 1.55 -13.96 4.31
C GLN A 140 1.85 -14.10 2.81
N ALA A 141 1.49 -13.09 2.00
CA ALA A 141 1.85 -13.01 0.58
C ALA A 141 3.34 -12.70 0.34
N GLY A 142 4.10 -12.39 1.39
CA GLY A 142 5.53 -12.10 1.32
C GLY A 142 5.87 -10.74 0.71
N ILE A 143 4.93 -9.80 0.66
CA ILE A 143 5.15 -8.43 0.22
C ILE A 143 6.15 -7.77 1.18
N LYS A 144 7.15 -7.08 0.63
CA LYS A 144 8.26 -6.48 1.40
C LYS A 144 8.21 -4.97 1.50
N ARG A 145 7.39 -4.32 0.69
CA ARG A 145 7.23 -2.86 0.75
C ARG A 145 5.77 -2.48 0.57
N LEU A 146 5.32 -1.52 1.36
CA LEU A 146 4.01 -0.88 1.25
C LEU A 146 4.19 0.62 0.99
N VAL A 147 3.48 1.13 -0.01
CA VAL A 147 3.32 2.57 -0.26
C VAL A 147 1.83 2.87 -0.22
N TYR A 148 1.41 3.88 0.55
CA TYR A 148 0.01 4.26 0.63
C TYR A 148 -0.16 5.78 0.56
N LEU A 149 -1.36 6.22 0.13
CA LEU A 149 -1.68 7.64 -0.01
C LEU A 149 -2.30 8.20 1.28
N ASP A 150 -3.40 7.62 1.72
CA ASP A 150 -4.16 8.06 2.89
C ASP A 150 -4.03 7.06 4.05
N ALA A 151 -3.86 7.58 5.26
CA ALA A 151 -3.85 6.73 6.45
C ALA A 151 -5.27 6.30 6.86
N TYR A 152 -5.42 5.04 7.24
CA TYR A 152 -6.62 4.54 7.92
C TYR A 152 -6.58 4.95 9.40
N LYS A 153 -7.76 5.15 10.00
CA LYS A 153 -7.88 5.60 11.39
C LYS A 153 -7.25 4.65 12.43
N ASP A 154 -7.17 3.35 12.12
CA ASP A 154 -6.57 2.32 12.98
C ASP A 154 -5.19 1.96 12.43
N ALA A 155 -4.12 2.36 13.11
CA ALA A 155 -2.74 2.15 12.71
C ALA A 155 -2.22 0.73 12.99
N SER A 156 -2.97 -0.10 13.71
CA SER A 156 -2.49 -1.44 14.14
C SER A 156 -2.14 -2.38 12.98
N GLY A 157 -2.75 -2.16 11.79
CA GLY A 157 -2.36 -2.86 10.57
C GLY A 157 -0.95 -2.49 10.12
N LEU A 158 -0.58 -1.20 10.15
CA LEU A 158 0.77 -0.72 9.82
C LEU A 158 1.79 -1.19 10.85
N GLU A 159 1.45 -1.16 12.14
CA GLU A 159 2.32 -1.67 13.23
C GLU A 159 2.63 -3.17 13.02
N LEU A 160 1.63 -3.97 12.66
CA LEU A 160 1.82 -5.39 12.34
C LEU A 160 2.78 -5.57 11.16
N LEU A 161 2.63 -4.78 10.10
CA LEU A 161 3.49 -4.85 8.91
C LEU A 161 4.93 -4.44 9.24
N ALA A 162 5.12 -3.36 9.99
CA ALA A 162 6.44 -2.91 10.41
C ALA A 162 7.16 -3.98 11.27
N ASN A 163 6.44 -4.57 12.24
CA ASN A 163 6.96 -5.66 13.07
C ASN A 163 7.29 -6.92 12.24
N GLY A 164 6.58 -7.14 11.13
CA GLY A 164 6.82 -8.22 10.16
C GLY A 164 7.94 -7.92 9.16
N GLY A 165 8.62 -6.77 9.28
CA GLY A 165 9.73 -6.38 8.41
C GLY A 165 9.30 -5.88 7.03
N VAL A 166 8.09 -5.37 6.90
CA VAL A 166 7.64 -4.65 5.70
C VAL A 166 8.11 -3.19 5.79
N ASN A 167 8.78 -2.71 4.75
CA ASN A 167 9.17 -1.30 4.62
C ASN A 167 7.93 -0.47 4.24
N ILE A 168 7.63 0.55 5.04
CA ILE A 168 6.46 1.43 4.87
C ILE A 168 6.93 2.84 4.54
#